data_066f7262b1043980b051838297cd11c3
#
_entry.id   066f7262b1043980b051838297cd11c3
#
_cell.length_a   1.000
_cell.length_b   1.000
_cell.length_c   1.000
_cell.angle_alpha   90.00
_cell.angle_beta   90.00
_cell.angle_gamma   90.00
#
_symmetry.space_group_name_H-M   'P 1'
#
loop_
_entity.id
_entity.type
_entity.pdbx_description
1 polymer ?
#
loop_
_entity_poly.entity_id
_entity_poly.type
_entity_poly.pdbx_seq_one_letter_code
_entity_poly.pdbx_strand_id
1 'polypeptide(L)'
;MKDKLREMYENGLRGIEPSISAGGLLKAVANGWITTEDAVEILGSDNALETVRAAKLLEISKACNAVIVAGVDVPIGDRLDHFNLKLEDQSNINNLFRVVELGGTEYPYQADDGTCTVYSATEIAQIYVAAQTLITSQTAYHNALKSYVNAMTDAEEIAAVQYGMDLPEPYAAALSEKMAVAQAQMKAIMQKLSGVA
;
A
#
# COMPACT_ATOMS: atom_id res chain seq x y z
N MET A 1 -18.42 -6.76 20.16
CA MET A 1 -18.86 -5.80 19.14
C MET A 1 -19.69 -6.49 18.06
N LYS A 2 -19.18 -7.57 17.46
CA LYS A 2 -19.84 -8.38 16.41
C LYS A 2 -21.30 -8.73 16.73
N ASP A 3 -21.57 -9.37 17.88
CA ASP A 3 -22.92 -9.80 18.24
C ASP A 3 -23.92 -8.64 18.33
N LYS A 4 -23.48 -7.49 18.88
CA LYS A 4 -24.30 -6.29 18.92
C LYS A 4 -24.62 -5.75 17.53
N LEU A 5 -23.65 -5.77 16.61
CA LEU A 5 -23.88 -5.32 15.23
C LEU A 5 -24.77 -6.30 14.47
N ARG A 6 -24.66 -7.61 14.73
CA ARG A 6 -25.59 -8.63 14.20
C ARG A 6 -27.02 -8.37 14.64
N GLU A 7 -27.24 -8.20 15.95
CA GLU A 7 -28.56 -7.88 16.52
C GLU A 7 -29.15 -6.61 15.87
N MET A 8 -28.35 -5.54 15.76
CA MET A 8 -28.76 -4.30 15.12
C MET A 8 -29.11 -4.47 13.64
N TYR A 9 -28.36 -5.33 12.90
CA TYR A 9 -28.65 -5.63 11.51
C TYR A 9 -29.96 -6.42 11.37
N GLU A 10 -30.16 -7.46 12.19
CA GLU A 10 -31.42 -8.23 12.23
C GLU A 10 -32.61 -7.35 12.62
N ASN A 11 -32.43 -6.42 13.56
CA ASN A 11 -33.44 -5.44 13.92
C ASN A 11 -33.82 -4.57 12.71
N GLY A 12 -32.83 -4.10 11.93
CA GLY A 12 -33.03 -3.31 10.73
C GLY A 12 -33.89 -4.05 9.68
N LEU A 13 -33.66 -5.35 9.50
CA LEU A 13 -34.47 -6.19 8.61
C LEU A 13 -35.94 -6.30 9.07
N ARG A 14 -36.21 -6.10 10.33
CA ARG A 14 -37.55 -6.14 10.96
C ARG A 14 -38.16 -4.75 11.18
N GLY A 15 -37.46 -3.67 10.83
CA GLY A 15 -37.89 -2.29 11.08
C GLY A 15 -37.88 -1.88 12.56
N ILE A 16 -37.01 -2.51 13.38
CA ILE A 16 -36.88 -2.28 14.83
C ILE A 16 -35.62 -1.43 15.08
N GLU A 17 -35.70 -0.46 15.96
CA GLU A 17 -34.55 0.32 16.43
C GLU A 17 -34.01 -0.19 17.80
N PRO A 18 -32.69 -0.10 18.09
CA PRO A 18 -31.64 0.44 17.21
C PRO A 18 -31.27 -0.52 16.07
N SER A 19 -30.99 0.03 14.89
CA SER A 19 -30.67 -0.75 13.69
C SER A 19 -29.39 -0.28 13.01
N ILE A 20 -28.85 -1.12 12.12
CA ILE A 20 -27.70 -0.81 11.26
C ILE A 20 -27.94 -1.40 9.87
N SER A 21 -27.55 -0.66 8.83
CA SER A 21 -27.60 -1.13 7.44
C SER A 21 -26.29 -1.85 7.05
N ALA A 22 -26.29 -2.52 5.88
CA ALA A 22 -25.05 -3.06 5.29
C ALA A 22 -23.97 -2.00 5.12
N GLY A 23 -24.34 -0.77 4.72
CA GLY A 23 -23.40 0.37 4.67
C GLY A 23 -22.85 0.77 6.04
N GLY A 24 -23.60 0.56 7.11
CA GLY A 24 -23.12 0.74 8.48
C GLY A 24 -22.14 -0.34 8.88
N LEU A 25 -22.34 -1.59 8.48
CA LEU A 25 -21.38 -2.69 8.66
C LEU A 25 -20.07 -2.44 7.91
N LEU A 26 -20.14 -1.92 6.67
CA LEU A 26 -18.95 -1.49 5.93
C LEU A 26 -18.13 -0.47 6.72
N LYS A 27 -18.80 0.54 7.34
CA LYS A 27 -18.11 1.52 8.19
C LYS A 27 -17.51 0.88 9.44
N ALA A 28 -18.16 -0.12 10.02
CA ALA A 28 -17.65 -0.85 11.18
C ALA A 28 -16.37 -1.63 10.82
N VAL A 29 -16.30 -2.27 9.65
CA VAL A 29 -15.07 -2.89 9.14
C VAL A 29 -13.99 -1.83 8.89
N ALA A 30 -14.31 -0.73 8.22
CA ALA A 30 -13.37 0.36 7.94
C ALA A 30 -12.76 0.98 9.21
N ASN A 31 -13.52 0.99 10.32
CA ASN A 31 -13.06 1.47 11.63
C ASN A 31 -12.32 0.39 12.45
N GLY A 32 -12.23 -0.85 11.96
CA GLY A 32 -11.63 -1.97 12.68
C GLY A 32 -12.44 -2.48 13.87
N TRP A 33 -13.75 -2.24 13.90
CA TRP A 33 -14.64 -2.72 14.95
C TRP A 33 -15.03 -4.18 14.77
N ILE A 34 -15.07 -4.64 13.53
CA ILE A 34 -15.27 -6.03 13.10
C ILE A 34 -14.35 -6.32 11.90
N THR A 35 -14.14 -7.59 11.60
CA THR A 35 -13.39 -8.02 10.41
C THR A 35 -14.29 -8.13 9.19
N THR A 36 -13.68 -8.36 8.01
CA THR A 36 -14.42 -8.61 6.77
C THR A 36 -15.20 -9.92 6.86
N GLU A 37 -14.61 -10.96 7.47
CA GLU A 37 -15.24 -12.26 7.74
C GLU A 37 -16.45 -12.11 8.67
N ASP A 38 -16.35 -11.28 9.71
CA ASP A 38 -17.48 -10.97 10.59
C ASP A 38 -18.63 -10.33 9.81
N ALA A 39 -18.33 -9.48 8.83
CA ALA A 39 -19.36 -8.87 7.98
C ALA A 39 -20.06 -9.90 7.08
N VAL A 40 -19.32 -10.88 6.52
CA VAL A 40 -19.91 -12.00 5.75
C VAL A 40 -20.87 -12.78 6.64
N GLU A 41 -20.44 -13.14 7.86
CA GLU A 41 -21.26 -13.92 8.78
C GLU A 41 -22.54 -13.18 9.21
N ILE A 42 -22.48 -11.85 9.37
CA ILE A 42 -23.66 -11.05 9.73
C ILE A 42 -24.63 -10.90 8.55
N LEU A 43 -24.13 -10.65 7.35
CA LEU A 43 -24.95 -10.39 6.16
C LEU A 43 -25.51 -11.68 5.54
N GLY A 44 -24.81 -12.80 5.72
CA GLY A 44 -25.00 -14.02 4.94
C GLY A 44 -24.34 -13.91 3.57
N SER A 45 -23.75 -15.00 3.07
CA SER A 45 -22.92 -15.02 1.84
C SER A 45 -23.62 -14.42 0.63
N ASP A 46 -24.90 -14.72 0.42
CA ASP A 46 -25.68 -14.26 -0.74
C ASP A 46 -25.88 -12.72 -0.78
N ASN A 47 -25.86 -12.05 0.38
CA ASN A 47 -26.10 -10.63 0.50
C ASN A 47 -24.83 -9.81 0.81
N ALA A 48 -23.72 -10.50 1.07
CA ALA A 48 -22.49 -9.88 1.54
C ALA A 48 -21.58 -9.36 0.42
N LEU A 49 -21.70 -9.89 -0.82
CA LEU A 49 -20.70 -9.74 -1.88
C LEU A 49 -20.21 -8.29 -2.08
N GLU A 50 -21.10 -7.35 -2.31
CA GLU A 50 -20.72 -5.95 -2.59
C GLU A 50 -20.16 -5.24 -1.35
N THR A 51 -20.74 -5.49 -0.17
CA THR A 51 -20.29 -4.90 1.09
C THR A 51 -18.91 -5.44 1.48
N VAL A 52 -18.69 -6.74 1.33
CA VAL A 52 -17.42 -7.40 1.63
C VAL A 52 -16.34 -6.99 0.63
N ARG A 53 -16.67 -6.93 -0.67
CA ARG A 53 -15.75 -6.41 -1.69
C ARG A 53 -15.30 -4.99 -1.36
N ALA A 54 -16.23 -4.08 -1.06
CA ALA A 54 -15.91 -2.70 -0.70
C ALA A 54 -15.04 -2.62 0.56
N ALA A 55 -15.34 -3.43 1.60
CA ALA A 55 -14.54 -3.51 2.81
C ALA A 55 -13.12 -4.02 2.55
N LYS A 56 -13.00 -5.09 1.76
CA LYS A 56 -11.69 -5.66 1.38
C LYS A 56 -10.84 -4.68 0.57
N LEU A 57 -11.43 -3.95 -0.37
CA LEU A 57 -10.72 -2.93 -1.13
C LEU A 57 -10.17 -1.79 -0.25
N LEU A 58 -10.90 -1.40 0.80
CA LEU A 58 -10.39 -0.45 1.79
C LEU A 58 -9.27 -1.04 2.64
N GLU A 59 -9.41 -2.29 3.06
CA GLU A 59 -8.39 -3.01 3.85
C GLU A 59 -7.07 -3.11 3.09
N ILE A 60 -7.08 -3.61 1.84
CA ILE A 60 -5.87 -3.73 1.03
C ILE A 60 -5.25 -2.38 0.68
N SER A 61 -6.07 -1.33 0.49
CA SER A 61 -5.58 0.04 0.28
C SER A 61 -4.86 0.59 1.52
N LYS A 62 -5.41 0.37 2.72
CA LYS A 62 -4.76 0.75 3.98
C LYS A 62 -3.46 -0.02 4.19
N ALA A 63 -3.45 -1.34 3.90
CA ALA A 63 -2.25 -2.17 4.01
C ALA A 63 -1.15 -1.71 3.06
N CYS A 64 -1.48 -1.42 1.79
CA CYS A 64 -0.54 -0.85 0.83
C CYS A 64 0.07 0.45 1.34
N ASN A 65 -0.76 1.39 1.79
CA ASN A 65 -0.29 2.66 2.33
C ASN A 65 0.59 2.45 3.57
N ALA A 66 0.22 1.54 4.47
CA ALA A 66 1.01 1.23 5.67
C ALA A 66 2.42 0.74 5.31
N VAL A 67 2.56 -0.14 4.31
CA VAL A 67 3.86 -0.63 3.85
C VAL A 67 4.68 0.51 3.22
N ILE A 68 4.06 1.37 2.42
CA ILE A 68 4.77 2.49 1.79
C ILE A 68 5.26 3.47 2.86
N VAL A 69 4.39 3.92 3.78
CA VAL A 69 4.76 4.94 4.78
C VAL A 69 5.71 4.41 5.85
N ALA A 70 5.79 3.08 6.03
CA ALA A 70 6.80 2.47 6.87
C ALA A 70 8.23 2.72 6.36
N GLY A 71 8.39 3.06 5.08
CA GLY A 71 9.66 3.50 4.55
C GLY A 71 10.57 2.40 4.03
N VAL A 72 11.84 2.76 3.81
CA VAL A 72 12.85 1.92 3.19
C VAL A 72 14.20 2.10 3.85
N ASP A 73 14.91 0.98 4.02
CA ASP A 73 16.30 0.96 4.45
C ASP A 73 17.24 1.09 3.23
N VAL A 74 18.18 2.02 3.29
CA VAL A 74 19.12 2.28 2.21
C VAL A 74 20.55 2.12 2.73
N PRO A 75 21.37 1.23 2.14
CA PRO A 75 22.78 1.14 2.49
C PRO A 75 23.53 2.37 2.00
N ILE A 76 24.18 3.09 2.93
CA ILE A 76 24.95 4.31 2.67
C ILE A 76 26.38 4.09 3.23
N GLY A 77 27.30 3.70 2.36
CA GLY A 77 28.63 3.26 2.81
C GLY A 77 28.54 2.07 3.75
N ASP A 78 29.06 2.21 4.97
CA ASP A 78 29.08 1.15 6.00
C ASP A 78 27.85 1.18 6.93
N ARG A 79 26.89 2.07 6.71
CA ARG A 79 25.68 2.23 7.53
C ARG A 79 24.42 1.89 6.75
N LEU A 80 23.35 1.62 7.48
CA LEU A 80 22.01 1.42 6.94
C LEU A 80 21.11 2.55 7.45
N ASP A 81 20.72 3.46 6.57
CA ASP A 81 19.89 4.60 6.90
C ASP A 81 18.43 4.30 6.56
N HIS A 82 17.50 4.58 7.48
CA HIS A 82 16.07 4.40 7.27
C HIS A 82 15.43 5.73 6.86
N PHE A 83 14.53 5.66 5.85
CA PHE A 83 13.76 6.81 5.36
C PHE A 83 12.29 6.44 5.33
N ASN A 84 11.47 7.06 6.19
CA ASN A 84 10.02 7.00 6.10
C ASN A 84 9.55 7.56 4.74
N LEU A 85 8.40 7.09 4.27
CA LEU A 85 7.83 7.54 3.01
C LEU A 85 6.41 8.08 3.22
N LYS A 86 6.20 8.89 4.26
CA LYS A 86 5.01 9.73 4.35
C LYS A 86 5.01 10.73 3.20
N LEU A 87 3.89 11.36 2.94
CA LEU A 87 3.73 12.25 1.78
C LEU A 87 4.77 13.39 1.73
N GLU A 88 5.09 13.95 2.91
CA GLU A 88 6.12 14.99 3.04
C GLU A 88 7.51 14.43 2.72
N ASP A 89 7.84 13.23 3.20
CA ASP A 89 9.15 12.59 2.98
C ASP A 89 9.34 12.25 1.50
N GLN A 90 8.30 11.72 0.85
CA GLN A 90 8.32 11.47 -0.60
C GLN A 90 8.58 12.76 -1.38
N SER A 91 7.93 13.88 -0.98
CA SER A 91 8.15 15.20 -1.60
C SER A 91 9.57 15.68 -1.39
N ASN A 92 10.11 15.54 -0.17
CA ASN A 92 11.47 15.95 0.16
C ASN A 92 12.51 15.15 -0.64
N ILE A 93 12.38 13.82 -0.70
CA ILE A 93 13.27 12.95 -1.48
C ILE A 93 13.23 13.30 -2.97
N ASN A 94 12.04 13.57 -3.53
CA ASN A 94 11.91 14.03 -4.92
C ASN A 94 12.61 15.36 -5.16
N ASN A 95 12.49 16.32 -4.23
CA ASN A 95 13.15 17.61 -4.34
C ASN A 95 14.67 17.50 -4.25
N LEU A 96 15.19 16.65 -3.34
CA LEU A 96 16.62 16.35 -3.25
C LEU A 96 17.17 15.78 -4.57
N PHE A 97 16.48 14.80 -5.13
CA PHE A 97 16.88 14.20 -6.41
C PHE A 97 16.88 15.24 -7.53
N ARG A 98 15.91 16.15 -7.53
CA ARG A 98 15.88 17.25 -8.51
C ARG A 98 17.07 18.20 -8.40
N VAL A 99 17.60 18.44 -7.20
CA VAL A 99 18.86 19.22 -7.04
C VAL A 99 20.03 18.51 -7.71
N VAL A 100 20.11 17.18 -7.58
CA VAL A 100 21.14 16.35 -8.27
C VAL A 100 20.99 16.43 -9.79
N GLU A 101 19.77 16.35 -10.31
CA GLU A 101 19.50 16.50 -11.77
C GLU A 101 19.94 17.86 -12.32
N LEU A 102 19.93 18.91 -11.48
CA LEU A 102 20.39 20.26 -11.84
C LEU A 102 21.90 20.46 -11.65
N GLY A 103 22.65 19.41 -11.29
CA GLY A 103 24.11 19.44 -11.15
C GLY A 103 24.59 19.64 -9.71
N GLY A 104 23.73 19.54 -8.71
CA GLY A 104 24.14 19.51 -7.30
C GLY A 104 24.93 18.26 -6.98
N THR A 105 26.03 18.41 -6.21
CA THR A 105 26.95 17.31 -5.90
C THR A 105 26.72 16.70 -4.52
N GLU A 106 26.13 17.47 -3.60
CA GLU A 106 25.86 17.06 -2.21
C GLU A 106 24.74 17.89 -1.60
N TYR A 107 24.04 17.33 -0.60
CA TYR A 107 22.98 18.03 0.10
C TYR A 107 22.79 17.49 1.54
N PRO A 108 22.59 18.38 2.54
CA PRO A 108 22.27 17.95 3.89
C PRO A 108 20.84 17.40 3.97
N TYR A 109 20.68 16.20 4.50
CA TYR A 109 19.39 15.57 4.75
C TYR A 109 19.44 14.72 6.03
N GLN A 110 18.29 14.28 6.53
CA GLN A 110 18.19 13.52 7.76
C GLN A 110 17.47 12.21 7.51
N ALA A 111 18.11 11.08 7.84
CA ALA A 111 17.45 9.81 8.01
C ALA A 111 16.63 9.82 9.33
N ASP A 112 15.60 8.99 9.44
CA ASP A 112 14.64 9.06 10.55
C ASP A 112 15.26 8.89 11.93
N ASP A 113 16.23 7.97 12.06
CA ASP A 113 16.90 7.67 13.33
C ASP A 113 18.25 8.39 13.50
N GLY A 114 18.52 9.36 12.59
CA GLY A 114 19.84 9.99 12.49
C GLY A 114 19.86 11.50 12.77
N THR A 115 21.07 12.02 12.74
CA THR A 115 21.34 13.44 12.66
C THR A 115 21.35 13.89 11.19
N CYS A 116 21.18 15.19 10.95
CA CYS A 116 21.35 15.75 9.62
C CYS A 116 22.78 15.48 9.11
N THR A 117 22.87 14.77 7.98
CA THR A 117 24.15 14.36 7.36
C THR A 117 24.21 14.91 5.94
N VAL A 118 25.40 15.14 5.42
CA VAL A 118 25.58 15.50 4.02
C VAL A 118 25.64 14.21 3.18
N TYR A 119 24.73 14.08 2.23
CA TYR A 119 24.69 12.98 1.26
C TYR A 119 25.23 13.47 -0.08
N SER A 120 26.06 12.66 -0.71
CA SER A 120 26.55 12.90 -2.07
C SER A 120 25.42 12.69 -3.10
N ALA A 121 25.61 13.19 -4.32
CA ALA A 121 24.66 12.99 -5.43
C ALA A 121 24.34 11.51 -5.67
N THR A 122 25.33 10.62 -5.57
CA THR A 122 25.14 9.17 -5.74
C THR A 122 24.27 8.59 -4.62
N GLU A 123 24.49 8.97 -3.37
CA GLU A 123 23.70 8.51 -2.22
C GLU A 123 22.27 9.04 -2.29
N ILE A 124 22.07 10.30 -2.69
CA ILE A 124 20.73 10.87 -2.93
C ILE A 124 20.01 10.08 -4.03
N ALA A 125 20.69 9.70 -5.09
CA ALA A 125 20.12 8.87 -6.15
C ALA A 125 19.76 7.47 -5.65
N GLN A 126 20.56 6.86 -4.79
CA GLN A 126 20.26 5.57 -4.15
C GLN A 126 19.00 5.66 -3.29
N ILE A 127 18.90 6.71 -2.45
CA ILE A 127 17.71 6.96 -1.62
C ILE A 127 16.46 7.11 -2.51
N TYR A 128 16.53 7.94 -3.54
CA TYR A 128 15.44 8.16 -4.49
C TYR A 128 15.01 6.86 -5.18
N VAL A 129 15.95 6.11 -5.73
CA VAL A 129 15.66 4.85 -6.44
C VAL A 129 15.05 3.81 -5.50
N ALA A 130 15.56 3.68 -4.27
CA ALA A 130 15.00 2.79 -3.27
C ALA A 130 13.56 3.17 -2.91
N ALA A 131 13.30 4.44 -2.64
CA ALA A 131 11.97 4.96 -2.34
C ALA A 131 10.99 4.71 -3.51
N GLN A 132 11.37 5.07 -4.74
CA GLN A 132 10.54 4.89 -5.93
C GLN A 132 10.29 3.40 -6.24
N THR A 133 11.28 2.54 -5.98
CA THR A 133 11.12 1.09 -6.16
C THR A 133 10.07 0.53 -5.19
N LEU A 134 10.12 0.90 -3.91
CA LEU A 134 9.12 0.49 -2.93
C LEU A 134 7.72 1.01 -3.32
N ILE A 135 7.58 2.31 -3.57
CA ILE A 135 6.29 2.93 -3.92
C ILE A 135 5.69 2.27 -5.16
N THR A 136 6.51 2.09 -6.21
CA THR A 136 6.04 1.50 -7.48
C THR A 136 5.66 0.04 -7.31
N SER A 137 6.45 -0.76 -6.59
CA SER A 137 6.16 -2.17 -6.36
C SER A 137 4.88 -2.37 -5.56
N GLN A 138 4.72 -1.63 -4.46
CA GLN A 138 3.53 -1.73 -3.61
C GLN A 138 2.28 -1.25 -4.34
N THR A 139 2.37 -0.15 -5.10
CA THR A 139 1.25 0.37 -5.90
C THR A 139 0.86 -0.59 -7.03
N ALA A 140 1.83 -1.19 -7.73
CA ALA A 140 1.58 -2.16 -8.79
C ALA A 140 0.93 -3.43 -8.23
N TYR A 141 1.45 -3.96 -7.10
CA TYR A 141 0.89 -5.11 -6.41
C TYR A 141 -0.54 -4.83 -5.93
N HIS A 142 -0.78 -3.69 -5.26
CA HIS A 142 -2.11 -3.27 -4.82
C HIS A 142 -3.11 -3.23 -5.99
N ASN A 143 -2.72 -2.66 -7.13
CA ASN A 143 -3.59 -2.58 -8.30
C ASN A 143 -3.90 -3.96 -8.89
N ALA A 144 -2.95 -4.88 -8.91
CA ALA A 144 -3.15 -6.25 -9.35
C ALA A 144 -4.08 -7.02 -8.40
N LEU A 145 -3.85 -6.91 -7.09
CA LEU A 145 -4.70 -7.51 -6.04
C LEU A 145 -6.13 -6.94 -6.09
N LYS A 146 -6.28 -5.63 -6.26
CA LYS A 146 -7.57 -4.97 -6.46
C LYS A 146 -8.32 -5.52 -7.68
N SER A 147 -7.61 -5.75 -8.80
CA SER A 147 -8.20 -6.33 -10.00
C SER A 147 -8.67 -7.77 -9.76
N TYR A 148 -7.89 -8.56 -9.01
CA TYR A 148 -8.26 -9.90 -8.59
C TYR A 148 -9.53 -9.89 -7.73
N VAL A 149 -9.56 -9.10 -6.65
CA VAL A 149 -10.74 -8.97 -5.77
C VAL A 149 -12.00 -8.53 -6.53
N ASN A 150 -11.86 -7.63 -7.49
CA ASN A 150 -13.00 -7.18 -8.31
C ASN A 150 -13.55 -8.24 -9.25
N ALA A 151 -12.74 -9.22 -9.64
CA ALA A 151 -13.16 -10.32 -10.50
C ALA A 151 -13.79 -11.50 -9.73
N MET A 152 -13.59 -11.56 -8.41
CA MET A 152 -14.15 -12.63 -7.57
C MET A 152 -15.66 -12.45 -7.40
N THR A 153 -16.38 -13.58 -7.30
CA THR A 153 -17.84 -13.62 -7.19
C THR A 153 -18.35 -14.23 -5.89
N ASP A 154 -17.44 -14.69 -5.04
CA ASP A 154 -17.76 -15.31 -3.75
C ASP A 154 -17.32 -14.40 -2.60
N ALA A 155 -18.21 -14.12 -1.66
CA ALA A 155 -17.97 -13.22 -0.54
C ALA A 155 -17.00 -13.82 0.50
N GLU A 156 -17.01 -15.12 0.71
CA GLU A 156 -16.12 -15.79 1.66
C GLU A 156 -14.70 -15.85 1.11
N GLU A 157 -14.55 -16.14 -0.19
CA GLU A 157 -13.26 -16.10 -0.86
C GLU A 157 -12.66 -14.65 -0.84
N ILE A 158 -13.48 -13.63 -1.10
CA ILE A 158 -13.05 -12.22 -0.99
C ILE A 158 -12.60 -11.89 0.45
N ALA A 159 -13.35 -12.33 1.45
CA ALA A 159 -13.01 -12.09 2.85
C ALA A 159 -11.66 -12.72 3.23
N ALA A 160 -11.34 -13.87 2.67
CA ALA A 160 -10.08 -14.60 2.93
C ALA A 160 -8.84 -13.96 2.25
N VAL A 161 -8.99 -13.02 1.31
CA VAL A 161 -7.87 -12.33 0.66
C VAL A 161 -7.05 -11.55 1.68
N GLN A 162 -5.73 -11.72 1.64
CA GLN A 162 -4.79 -10.99 2.50
C GLN A 162 -3.79 -10.18 1.65
N TYR A 163 -3.43 -9.00 2.13
CA TYR A 163 -2.38 -8.21 1.51
C TYR A 163 -1.02 -8.93 1.67
N GLY A 164 -0.28 -9.06 0.56
CA GLY A 164 0.99 -9.78 0.54
C GLY A 164 0.87 -11.24 0.09
N MET A 165 -0.34 -11.75 -0.18
CA MET A 165 -0.53 -13.08 -0.73
C MET A 165 0.02 -13.19 -2.16
N ASP A 166 0.38 -14.41 -2.59
CA ASP A 166 0.71 -14.68 -3.99
C ASP A 166 -0.53 -14.50 -4.88
N LEU A 167 -0.36 -13.75 -5.96
CA LEU A 167 -1.45 -13.52 -6.91
C LEU A 167 -1.60 -14.73 -7.84
N PRO A 168 -2.84 -15.16 -8.13
CA PRO A 168 -3.07 -16.17 -9.15
C PRO A 168 -2.86 -15.60 -10.56
N GLU A 169 -2.65 -16.48 -11.54
CA GLU A 169 -2.69 -16.12 -12.96
C GLU A 169 -4.11 -15.68 -13.38
N PRO A 170 -4.27 -14.67 -14.25
CA PRO A 170 -3.22 -13.96 -14.99
C PRO A 170 -2.66 -12.71 -14.27
N TYR A 171 -3.06 -12.44 -13.02
CA TYR A 171 -2.69 -11.22 -12.29
C TYR A 171 -1.20 -11.19 -11.92
N ALA A 172 -0.63 -12.36 -11.62
CA ALA A 172 0.81 -12.50 -11.33
C ALA A 172 1.66 -12.16 -12.56
N ALA A 173 1.31 -12.66 -13.74
CA ALA A 173 2.01 -12.35 -14.99
C ALA A 173 1.93 -10.85 -15.32
N ALA A 174 0.74 -10.25 -15.23
CA ALA A 174 0.54 -8.83 -15.48
C ALA A 174 1.32 -7.92 -14.50
N LEU A 175 1.45 -8.33 -13.23
CA LEU A 175 2.29 -7.65 -12.25
C LEU A 175 3.77 -7.76 -12.62
N SER A 176 4.24 -8.96 -12.94
CA SER A 176 5.64 -9.23 -13.32
C SER A 176 6.08 -8.38 -14.50
N GLU A 177 5.25 -8.27 -15.55
CA GLU A 177 5.52 -7.44 -16.72
C GLU A 177 5.71 -5.96 -16.33
N LYS A 178 4.80 -5.41 -15.52
CA LYS A 178 4.90 -4.03 -15.06
C LYS A 178 6.13 -3.79 -14.19
N MET A 179 6.47 -4.74 -13.33
CA MET A 179 7.66 -4.66 -12.48
C MET A 179 8.95 -4.71 -13.29
N ALA A 180 9.02 -5.51 -14.36
CA ALA A 180 10.17 -5.55 -15.26
C ALA A 180 10.43 -4.18 -15.93
N VAL A 181 9.36 -3.51 -16.38
CA VAL A 181 9.46 -2.15 -16.92
C VAL A 181 9.97 -1.16 -15.88
N ALA A 182 9.41 -1.16 -14.67
CA ALA A 182 9.82 -0.27 -13.59
C ALA A 182 11.30 -0.48 -13.21
N GLN A 183 11.73 -1.72 -13.04
CA GLN A 183 13.12 -2.06 -12.73
C GLN A 183 14.10 -1.60 -13.82
N ALA A 184 13.74 -1.77 -15.10
CA ALA A 184 14.55 -1.30 -16.19
C ALA A 184 14.75 0.23 -16.16
N GLN A 185 13.70 1.00 -15.82
CA GLN A 185 13.78 2.45 -15.67
C GLN A 185 14.67 2.86 -14.49
N MET A 186 14.51 2.23 -13.32
CA MET A 186 15.36 2.53 -12.15
C MET A 186 16.84 2.22 -12.42
N LYS A 187 17.11 1.11 -13.10
CA LYS A 187 18.47 0.77 -13.54
C LYS A 187 19.06 1.81 -14.50
N ALA A 188 18.27 2.29 -15.46
CA ALA A 188 18.71 3.32 -16.41
C ALA A 188 19.03 4.65 -15.70
N ILE A 189 18.23 5.05 -14.68
CA ILE A 189 18.50 6.24 -13.86
C ILE A 189 19.85 6.10 -13.16
N MET A 190 20.09 4.98 -12.46
CA MET A 190 21.34 4.75 -11.75
C MET A 190 22.57 4.73 -12.69
N GLN A 191 22.44 4.10 -13.86
CA GLN A 191 23.52 4.10 -14.86
C GLN A 191 23.85 5.48 -15.38
N LYS A 192 22.84 6.32 -15.62
CA LYS A 192 23.03 7.70 -16.07
C LYS A 192 23.78 8.54 -15.03
N LEU A 193 23.47 8.37 -13.74
CA LEU A 193 24.12 9.13 -12.68
C LEU A 193 25.53 8.65 -12.34
N SER A 194 25.79 7.34 -12.44
CA SER A 194 27.15 6.78 -12.25
C SER A 194 28.09 7.06 -13.42
N GLY A 195 27.58 7.41 -14.60
CA GLY A 195 28.38 7.77 -15.78
C GLY A 195 28.69 9.29 -15.93
N VAL A 196 28.22 10.11 -14.99
CA VAL A 196 28.43 11.57 -14.96
C VAL A 196 29.55 11.96 -13.97
N ALA A 197 30.17 11.00 -13.30
CA ALA A 197 31.30 11.21 -12.37
C ALA A 197 32.64 11.16 -13.08
#